data_596df09b9c4e5fc1fbb0834f1c33ed6b
#
_entry.id   596df09b9c4e5fc1fbb0834f1c33ed6b
#
_cell.length_a   1.000
_cell.length_b   1.000
_cell.length_c   1.000
_cell.angle_alpha   90.00
_cell.angle_beta   90.00
_cell.angle_gamma   90.00
#
_symmetry.space_group_name_H-M   'P 1'
#
loop_
_entity.id
_entity.type
_entity.pdbx_description
1 polymer ?
#
loop_
_entity_poly.entity_id
_entity_poly.type
_entity_poly.pdbx_seq_one_letter_code
_entity_poly.pdbx_strand_id
1 'polypeptide(L)'
;MDICKTKKNTICVFEEATIFFQGIIGEQARELIFSKAHTGNIYILVFHSINSIPPRIMEGTDFVVLFRTGDTEDKVEHKFPILLPYYKILRKSKDGTNFKIRVA
;
A
#
# COMPACT_ATOMS: atom_id res chain seq x y z
N MET A 1 9.85 -5.73 -12.79
CA MET A 1 10.68 -5.15 -11.69
C MET A 1 11.86 -4.37 -12.21
N ASP A 2 12.63 -4.98 -13.11
CA ASP A 2 13.85 -4.33 -13.62
C ASP A 2 13.56 -3.02 -14.38
N ILE A 3 12.42 -2.94 -15.06
CA ILE A 3 12.02 -1.74 -15.78
C ILE A 3 11.91 -0.53 -14.84
N CYS A 4 11.24 -0.69 -13.69
CA CYS A 4 11.11 0.38 -12.72
C CYS A 4 12.43 0.72 -12.04
N LYS A 5 13.32 -0.26 -11.90
CA LYS A 5 14.63 -0.08 -11.28
C LYS A 5 15.57 0.74 -12.17
N THR A 6 15.46 0.60 -13.49
CA THR A 6 16.32 1.28 -14.46
C THR A 6 15.72 2.59 -14.97
N LYS A 7 14.42 2.78 -14.84
CA LYS A 7 13.71 3.98 -15.28
C LYS A 7 13.73 5.06 -14.20
N LYS A 8 13.68 6.32 -14.63
CA LYS A 8 13.57 7.49 -13.74
C LYS A 8 12.33 8.30 -14.14
N ASN A 9 11.74 8.98 -13.16
CA ASN A 9 10.57 9.83 -13.35
C ASN A 9 9.41 9.08 -14.02
N THR A 10 9.17 7.85 -13.56
CA THR A 10 8.18 6.94 -14.12
C THR A 10 7.15 6.59 -13.04
N ILE A 11 5.89 6.38 -13.46
CA ILE A 11 4.85 5.87 -12.56
C ILE A 11 4.82 4.34 -12.72
N CYS A 12 5.05 3.64 -11.62
CA CYS A 12 5.06 2.19 -11.59
C CYS A 12 3.86 1.70 -10.79
N VAL A 13 2.99 0.90 -11.42
CA VAL A 13 1.79 0.36 -10.78
C VAL A 13 1.95 -1.14 -10.57
N PHE A 14 1.77 -1.58 -9.33
CA PHE A 14 1.82 -3.00 -8.96
C PHE A 14 0.42 -3.43 -8.53
N GLU A 15 -0.37 -3.99 -9.46
CA GLU A 15 -1.76 -4.37 -9.22
C GLU A 15 -1.92 -5.54 -8.26
N GLU A 16 -0.93 -6.43 -8.22
CA GLU A 16 -0.91 -7.58 -7.32
C GLU A 16 0.28 -7.47 -6.37
N ALA A 17 0.30 -6.39 -5.59
CA ALA A 17 1.46 -6.06 -4.77
C ALA A 17 1.77 -7.15 -3.73
N THR A 18 0.77 -7.86 -3.23
CA THR A 18 0.98 -8.96 -2.29
C THR A 18 1.97 -9.99 -2.83
N ILE A 19 1.88 -10.31 -4.12
CA ILE A 19 2.75 -11.29 -4.76
C ILE A 19 4.18 -10.76 -4.83
N PHE A 20 4.36 -9.48 -5.11
CA PHE A 20 5.69 -8.87 -5.20
C PHE A 20 6.42 -8.84 -3.87
N PHE A 21 5.71 -8.87 -2.75
CA PHE A 21 6.32 -8.76 -1.42
C PHE A 21 6.39 -10.09 -0.68
N GLN A 22 6.55 -11.19 -1.42
CA GLN A 22 6.73 -12.52 -0.88
C GLN A 22 8.16 -13.01 -1.16
N GLY A 23 8.81 -13.58 -0.15
CA GLY A 23 10.13 -14.17 -0.29
C GLY A 23 11.21 -13.20 -0.75
N ILE A 24 12.13 -13.70 -1.56
CA ILE A 24 13.27 -12.93 -2.08
C ILE A 24 12.80 -11.79 -2.98
N ILE A 25 11.76 -12.04 -3.77
CA ILE A 25 11.18 -11.02 -4.64
C ILE A 25 10.67 -9.84 -3.80
N GLY A 26 10.10 -10.15 -2.64
CA GLY A 26 9.63 -9.13 -1.71
C GLY A 26 10.73 -8.20 -1.22
N GLU A 27 11.92 -8.75 -0.91
CA GLU A 27 13.08 -7.94 -0.49
C GLU A 27 13.50 -6.97 -1.59
N GLN A 28 13.62 -7.45 -2.82
CA GLN A 28 14.00 -6.60 -3.95
C GLN A 28 12.99 -5.50 -4.21
N ALA A 29 11.71 -5.82 -4.09
CA ALA A 29 10.64 -4.85 -4.29
C ALA A 29 10.67 -3.76 -3.21
N ARG A 30 10.95 -4.13 -1.96
CA ARG A 30 11.07 -3.16 -0.87
C ARG A 30 12.24 -2.21 -1.09
N GLU A 31 13.41 -2.73 -1.47
CA GLU A 31 14.56 -1.90 -1.79
C GLU A 31 14.27 -0.91 -2.91
N LEU A 32 13.57 -1.36 -3.94
CA LEU A 32 13.19 -0.52 -5.07
C LEU A 32 12.31 0.64 -4.61
N ILE A 33 11.33 0.38 -3.76
CA ILE A 33 10.40 1.38 -3.26
C ILE A 33 11.09 2.39 -2.35
N PHE A 34 11.97 1.92 -1.46
CA PHE A 34 12.68 2.83 -0.56
C PHE A 34 13.75 3.66 -1.27
N SER A 35 14.11 3.29 -2.51
CA SER A 35 15.03 4.09 -3.33
C SER A 35 14.32 5.16 -4.18
N LYS A 36 13.03 5.34 -4.03
CA LYS A 36 12.21 6.24 -4.87
C LYS A 36 12.74 7.68 -4.93
N ALA A 37 13.33 8.17 -3.85
CA ALA A 37 13.87 9.52 -3.79
C ALA A 37 15.02 9.75 -4.78
N HIS A 38 15.75 8.69 -5.12
CA HIS A 38 16.88 8.77 -6.04
C HIS A 38 16.44 8.65 -7.51
N THR A 39 15.30 7.99 -7.77
CA THR A 39 14.82 7.76 -9.12
C THR A 39 13.76 8.77 -9.56
N GLY A 40 13.09 9.43 -8.62
CA GLY A 40 11.96 10.30 -8.91
C GLY A 40 10.72 9.54 -9.37
N ASN A 41 10.68 8.23 -9.18
CA ASN A 41 9.54 7.41 -9.56
C ASN A 41 8.40 7.52 -8.55
N ILE A 42 7.19 7.33 -9.04
CA ILE A 42 5.99 7.21 -8.21
C ILE A 42 5.57 5.75 -8.24
N TYR A 43 5.40 5.16 -7.08
CA TYR A 43 4.97 3.77 -6.95
C TYR A 43 3.55 3.71 -6.41
N ILE A 44 2.70 3.00 -7.13
CA ILE A 44 1.32 2.75 -6.72
C ILE A 44 1.19 1.25 -6.46
N LEU A 45 0.92 0.89 -5.22
CA LEU A 45 0.80 -0.51 -4.80
C LEU A 45 -0.66 -0.80 -4.48
N VAL A 46 -1.22 -1.80 -5.13
CA VAL A 46 -2.61 -2.19 -4.91
C VAL A 46 -2.64 -3.47 -4.09
N PHE A 47 -3.23 -3.40 -2.91
CA PHE A 47 -3.48 -4.54 -2.04
C PHE A 47 -4.99 -4.75 -1.91
N HIS A 48 -5.43 -6.00 -2.01
CA HIS A 48 -6.85 -6.33 -1.89
C HIS A 48 -7.28 -6.60 -0.46
N SER A 49 -6.32 -6.61 0.46
CA SER A 49 -6.55 -6.81 1.89
C SER A 49 -5.60 -5.92 2.67
N ILE A 50 -6.12 -5.22 3.67
CA ILE A 50 -5.30 -4.39 4.56
C ILE A 50 -4.32 -5.28 5.33
N ASN A 51 -4.80 -6.48 5.73
CA ASN A 51 -3.97 -7.42 6.48
C ASN A 51 -2.77 -7.94 5.69
N SER A 52 -2.80 -7.88 4.36
CA SER A 52 -1.70 -8.34 3.52
C SER A 52 -0.59 -7.31 3.30
N ILE A 53 -0.79 -6.08 3.74
CA ILE A 53 0.21 -5.01 3.57
C ILE A 53 1.36 -5.23 4.57
N PRO A 54 2.61 -5.39 4.10
CA PRO A 54 3.73 -5.49 5.03
C PRO A 54 3.89 -4.19 5.83
N PRO A 55 4.10 -4.26 7.16
CA PRO A 55 4.27 -3.05 7.98
C PRO A 55 5.39 -2.13 7.48
N ARG A 56 6.47 -2.71 6.99
CA ARG A 56 7.60 -1.94 6.49
C ARG A 56 7.25 -1.11 5.26
N ILE A 57 6.33 -1.60 4.43
CA ILE A 57 5.84 -0.85 3.26
C ILE A 57 5.01 0.34 3.72
N MET A 58 4.19 0.17 4.74
CA MET A 58 3.40 1.27 5.30
C MET A 58 4.31 2.38 5.83
N GLU A 59 5.43 2.04 6.45
CA GLU A 59 6.40 3.01 6.95
C GLU A 59 6.98 3.90 5.84
N GLY A 60 7.17 3.34 4.64
CA GLY A 60 7.69 4.07 3.49
C GLY A 60 6.63 4.71 2.62
N THR A 61 5.37 4.65 3.01
CA THR A 61 4.24 5.13 2.23
C THR A 61 3.88 6.55 2.64
N ASP A 62 3.65 7.42 1.66
CA ASP A 62 3.24 8.80 1.91
C ASP A 62 1.72 8.93 2.04
N PHE A 63 0.98 8.28 1.14
CA PHE A 63 -0.47 8.31 1.11
C PHE A 63 -1.06 6.93 0.96
N VAL A 64 -2.20 6.72 1.60
CA VAL A 64 -3.02 5.52 1.42
C VAL A 64 -4.36 5.96 0.86
N VAL A 65 -4.79 5.32 -0.24
CA VAL A 65 -6.17 5.45 -0.70
C VAL A 65 -6.91 4.22 -0.20
N LEU A 66 -7.77 4.42 0.76
CA LEU A 66 -8.45 3.34 1.48
C LEU A 66 -9.84 3.09 0.90
N PHE A 67 -10.06 1.85 0.47
CA PHE A 67 -11.36 1.35 0.03
C PHE A 67 -11.85 0.31 1.01
N ARG A 68 -13.15 0.00 0.94
CA ARG A 68 -13.70 -1.10 1.72
C ARG A 68 -13.12 -2.42 1.22
N THR A 69 -12.58 -3.21 2.14
CA THR A 69 -12.02 -4.54 1.87
C THR A 69 -12.80 -5.60 2.65
N GLY A 70 -12.40 -6.86 2.54
CA GLY A 70 -12.99 -7.94 3.32
C GLY A 70 -12.41 -8.09 4.73
N ASP A 71 -11.53 -7.19 5.15
CA ASP A 71 -10.92 -7.26 6.48
C ASP A 71 -11.93 -6.94 7.58
N THR A 72 -11.76 -7.57 8.74
CA THR A 72 -12.54 -7.22 9.93
C THR A 72 -11.95 -5.98 10.60
N GLU A 73 -12.78 -5.25 11.35
CA GLU A 73 -12.30 -4.08 12.08
C GLU A 73 -11.20 -4.45 13.09
N ASP A 74 -11.31 -5.62 13.72
CA ASP A 74 -10.31 -6.10 14.67
C ASP A 74 -8.95 -6.28 14.02
N LYS A 75 -8.91 -6.83 12.81
CA LYS A 75 -7.65 -7.01 12.06
C LYS A 75 -7.03 -5.67 11.68
N VAL A 76 -7.85 -4.72 11.26
CA VAL A 76 -7.38 -3.38 10.91
C VAL A 76 -6.81 -2.68 12.13
N GLU A 77 -7.52 -2.74 13.26
CA GLU A 77 -7.07 -2.16 14.52
C GLU A 77 -5.73 -2.74 14.98
N HIS A 78 -5.59 -4.06 14.87
CA HIS A 78 -4.37 -4.74 15.28
C HIS A 78 -3.18 -4.38 14.40
N LYS A 79 -3.39 -4.29 13.09
CA LYS A 79 -2.29 -4.10 12.15
C LYS A 79 -1.96 -2.63 11.88
N PHE A 80 -2.97 -1.82 11.60
CA PHE A 80 -2.79 -0.40 11.29
C PHE A 80 -3.89 0.42 11.96
N PRO A 81 -3.78 0.65 13.27
CA PRO A 81 -4.83 1.36 14.02
C PRO A 81 -5.12 2.77 13.49
N ILE A 82 -4.15 3.41 12.85
CA ILE A 82 -4.35 4.73 12.23
C ILE A 82 -5.44 4.71 11.16
N LEU A 83 -5.68 3.58 10.50
CA LEU A 83 -6.69 3.45 9.45
C LEU A 83 -8.09 3.15 10.01
N LEU A 84 -8.19 2.73 11.27
CA LEU A 84 -9.44 2.22 11.82
C LEU A 84 -10.60 3.22 11.78
N PRO A 85 -10.44 4.51 12.16
CA PRO A 85 -11.55 5.45 12.11
C PRO A 85 -12.15 5.58 10.72
N TYR A 86 -11.32 5.60 9.70
CA TYR A 86 -11.75 5.70 8.31
C TYR A 86 -12.40 4.42 7.83
N TYR A 87 -11.84 3.28 8.23
CA TYR A 87 -12.36 1.97 7.84
C TYR A 87 -13.75 1.70 8.41
N LYS A 88 -14.01 2.16 9.64
CA LYS A 88 -15.33 2.04 10.24
C LYS A 88 -16.39 2.78 9.42
N ILE A 89 -16.05 3.95 8.90
CA ILE A 89 -16.96 4.72 8.04
C ILE A 89 -17.20 3.97 6.74
N LEU A 90 -16.15 3.42 6.13
CA LEU A 90 -16.27 2.66 4.87
C LEU A 90 -17.16 1.43 5.03
N ARG A 91 -17.09 0.73 6.15
CA ARG A 91 -17.91 -0.45 6.39
C ARG A 91 -19.40 -0.12 6.48
N LYS A 92 -19.75 1.07 6.90
CA LYS A 92 -21.14 1.54 6.98
C LYS A 92 -21.64 2.12 5.67
N SER A 93 -20.73 2.48 4.77
CA SER A 93 -21.06 3.07 3.49
C SER A 93 -21.51 2.00 2.50
N LYS A 94 -22.52 2.32 1.70
CA LYS A 94 -23.07 1.41 0.68
C LYS A 94 -22.57 1.74 -0.72
N ASP A 95 -21.91 2.85 -0.90
CA ASP A 95 -21.38 3.29 -2.19
C ASP A 95 -19.87 3.06 -2.26
N GLY A 96 -19.25 3.48 -3.35
CA GLY A 96 -17.83 3.33 -3.59
C GLY A 96 -16.95 4.35 -2.89
N THR A 97 -17.36 4.80 -1.70
CA THR A 97 -16.61 5.79 -0.91
C THR A 97 -15.17 5.32 -0.63
N ASN A 98 -14.24 6.23 -0.69
CA ASN A 98 -12.85 5.98 -0.32
C ASN A 98 -12.28 7.18 0.41
N PHE A 99 -11.14 6.97 1.07
CA PHE A 99 -10.41 8.03 1.76
C PHE A 99 -8.97 8.07 1.28
N LYS A 100 -8.48 9.27 1.02
CA LYS A 100 -7.05 9.51 0.81
C LYS A 100 -6.48 10.00 2.13
N ILE A 101 -5.54 9.25 2.70
CA ILE A 101 -4.99 9.49 4.02
C ILE A 101 -3.49 9.72 3.90
N ARG A 102 -3.00 10.82 4.45
CA ARG A 102 -1.57 11.06 4.54
C ARG A 102 -1.03 10.34 5.78
N VAL A 103 -0.09 9.42 5.58
CA VAL A 103 0.48 8.61 6.67
C VAL A 103 1.94 8.97 6.99
N ALA A 104 2.54 9.79 6.19
CA ALA A 104 3.91 10.25 6.42
C ALA A 104 3.94 11.73 6.77
#